data_306c732bc686eb156bb10aa75104647d
#
_entry.id   306c732bc686eb156bb10aa75104647d
#
_cell.length_a   1.000
_cell.length_b   1.000
_cell.length_c   1.000
_cell.angle_alpha   90.00
_cell.angle_beta   90.00
_cell.angle_gamma   90.00
#
_symmetry.space_group_name_H-M   'P 1'
#
loop_
_entity.id
_entity.type
_entity.pdbx_description
1 polymer ?
#
loop_
_entity_poly.entity_id
_entity_poly.type
_entity_poly.pdbx_seq_one_letter_code
_entity_poly.pdbx_strand_id
1 'polypeptide(L)'
;TLWVRLNVQGQTAHGAYPEKGVNAVDAAYEAYTNIRKYVEGFHHALLGHATCTLSGISGGVKENMVADRCTMTLDIRTTLSNQDALQQIKRICCEVCGGHTGAVISLDVLNDRSPVSIDPEVSAVQSLRKIVHKCTGVMPMHKGIKFFSDASIFIRHCSKLQCIQFGPGRDDCAHIADEFVETNKYLAAVVCYDELLRAYFD
;
A
#
# COMPACT_ATOMS: atom_id res chain seq x y z
N THR A 1 2.15 -2.62 0.90
CA THR A 1 2.21 -1.21 0.45
C THR A 1 3.32 -1.04 -0.55
N LEU A 2 3.00 -0.40 -1.65
CA LEU A 2 3.94 -0.11 -2.72
C LEU A 2 3.75 1.34 -3.14
N TRP A 3 4.80 2.17 -3.02
CA TRP A 3 4.78 3.53 -3.54
C TRP A 3 5.65 3.62 -4.77
N VAL A 4 5.08 4.10 -5.85
CA VAL A 4 5.79 4.24 -7.13
C VAL A 4 5.65 5.66 -7.67
N ARG A 5 6.68 6.09 -8.38
CA ARG A 5 6.66 7.32 -9.16
C ARG A 5 6.78 6.98 -10.64
N LEU A 6 5.83 7.46 -11.41
CA LEU A 6 5.89 7.45 -12.86
C LEU A 6 6.53 8.76 -13.33
N ASN A 7 7.59 8.68 -14.09
CA ASN A 7 8.18 9.82 -14.77
C ASN A 7 7.92 9.64 -16.27
N VAL A 8 7.12 10.53 -16.83
CA VAL A 8 6.69 10.46 -18.21
C VAL A 8 7.35 11.59 -18.99
N GLN A 9 7.99 11.23 -20.09
CA GLN A 9 8.58 12.13 -21.04
C GLN A 9 7.84 12.02 -22.39
N GLY A 10 7.43 13.13 -22.92
CA GLY A 10 6.81 13.31 -24.23
C GLY A 10 7.61 14.28 -25.08
N GLN A 11 6.91 15.02 -25.93
CA GLN A 11 7.47 16.01 -26.83
C GLN A 11 6.60 17.27 -26.84
N THR A 12 7.22 18.43 -26.60
CA THR A 12 6.51 19.70 -26.65
C THR A 12 6.09 20.07 -28.07
N ALA A 13 4.96 20.75 -28.18
CA ALA A 13 4.47 21.40 -29.39
C ALA A 13 3.60 22.61 -29.01
N HIS A 14 3.26 23.44 -30.00
CA HIS A 14 2.29 24.51 -29.78
C HIS A 14 0.90 23.92 -29.55
N GLY A 15 0.15 24.40 -28.55
CA GLY A 15 -1.16 23.85 -28.18
C GLY A 15 -2.22 23.89 -29.29
N ALA A 16 -2.05 24.73 -30.33
CA ALA A 16 -2.91 24.72 -31.52
C ALA A 16 -2.58 23.59 -32.51
N TYR A 17 -1.47 22.89 -32.35
CA TYR A 17 -1.00 21.78 -33.18
C TYR A 17 -0.55 20.61 -32.33
N PRO A 18 -1.45 20.05 -31.50
CA PRO A 18 -1.10 19.01 -30.54
C PRO A 18 -0.58 17.73 -31.19
N GLU A 19 -0.98 17.47 -32.42
CA GLU A 19 -0.53 16.32 -33.22
C GLU A 19 0.96 16.34 -33.60
N LYS A 20 1.63 17.49 -33.42
CA LYS A 20 3.09 17.63 -33.61
C LYS A 20 3.90 17.36 -32.36
N GLY A 21 3.21 17.13 -31.23
CA GLY A 21 3.82 16.81 -29.94
C GLY A 21 3.41 15.45 -29.42
N VAL A 22 3.89 15.12 -28.22
CA VAL A 22 3.46 13.95 -27.46
C VAL A 22 3.17 14.42 -26.04
N ASN A 23 1.89 14.40 -25.65
CA ASN A 23 1.46 14.92 -24.36
C ASN A 23 1.79 13.94 -23.24
N ALA A 24 2.77 14.29 -22.41
CA ALA A 24 3.18 13.48 -21.28
C ALA A 24 2.11 13.38 -20.18
N VAL A 25 1.23 14.38 -20.04
CA VAL A 25 0.13 14.37 -19.08
C VAL A 25 -0.93 13.35 -19.48
N ASP A 26 -1.30 13.31 -20.79
CA ASP A 26 -2.28 12.34 -21.29
C ASP A 26 -1.76 10.90 -21.14
N ALA A 27 -0.51 10.63 -21.50
CA ALA A 27 0.12 9.33 -21.33
C ALA A 27 0.22 8.93 -19.84
N ALA A 28 0.57 9.86 -18.96
CA ALA A 28 0.63 9.62 -17.51
C ALA A 28 -0.76 9.29 -16.94
N TYR A 29 -1.79 10.02 -17.37
CA TYR A 29 -3.16 9.80 -16.92
C TYR A 29 -3.72 8.46 -17.39
N GLU A 30 -3.45 8.08 -18.64
CA GLU A 30 -3.83 6.75 -19.15
C GLU A 30 -3.12 5.64 -18.37
N ALA A 31 -1.81 5.76 -18.13
CA ALA A 31 -1.05 4.80 -17.34
C ALA A 31 -1.63 4.67 -15.91
N TYR A 32 -1.89 5.78 -15.24
CA TYR A 32 -2.53 5.79 -13.93
C TYR A 32 -3.90 5.10 -13.95
N THR A 33 -4.75 5.42 -14.90
CA THR A 33 -6.10 4.85 -15.00
C THR A 33 -6.07 3.34 -15.18
N ASN A 34 -5.17 2.85 -16.03
CA ASN A 34 -5.00 1.42 -16.30
C ASN A 34 -4.39 0.70 -15.06
N ILE A 35 -3.40 1.30 -14.41
CA ILE A 35 -2.82 0.76 -13.16
C ILE A 35 -3.88 0.70 -12.07
N ARG A 36 -4.64 1.76 -11.87
CA ARG A 36 -5.73 1.81 -10.91
C ARG A 36 -6.77 0.73 -11.14
N LYS A 37 -7.23 0.59 -12.38
CA LYS A 37 -8.20 -0.45 -12.77
C LYS A 37 -7.67 -1.85 -12.48
N TYR A 38 -6.40 -2.11 -12.78
CA TYR A 38 -5.75 -3.38 -12.47
C TYR A 38 -5.72 -3.64 -10.96
N VAL A 39 -5.24 -2.68 -10.16
CA VAL A 39 -5.11 -2.83 -8.71
C VAL A 39 -6.47 -2.99 -8.03
N GLU A 40 -7.45 -2.15 -8.36
CA GLU A 40 -8.79 -2.18 -7.74
C GLU A 40 -9.59 -3.45 -8.12
N GLY A 41 -9.15 -4.22 -9.12
CA GLY A 41 -9.71 -5.53 -9.45
C GLY A 41 -9.46 -6.62 -8.40
N PHE A 42 -8.55 -6.41 -7.44
CA PHE A 42 -8.24 -7.39 -6.41
C PHE A 42 -9.04 -7.15 -5.13
N HIS A 43 -9.50 -8.23 -4.54
CA HIS A 43 -10.26 -8.23 -3.29
C HIS A 43 -9.69 -9.27 -2.33
N HIS A 44 -9.56 -8.92 -1.07
CA HIS A 44 -9.15 -9.83 0.01
C HIS A 44 -10.21 -9.88 1.10
N ALA A 45 -10.50 -11.07 1.64
CA ALA A 45 -11.59 -11.29 2.60
C ALA A 45 -11.50 -10.41 3.86
N LEU A 46 -10.29 -10.15 4.37
CA LEU A 46 -10.06 -9.35 5.58
C LEU A 46 -9.79 -7.86 5.30
N LEU A 47 -9.28 -7.52 4.11
CA LEU A 47 -8.81 -6.16 3.78
C LEU A 47 -9.76 -5.42 2.82
N GLY A 48 -10.70 -6.15 2.18
CA GLY A 48 -11.56 -5.59 1.14
C GLY A 48 -10.79 -5.39 -0.18
N HIS A 49 -11.21 -4.39 -0.95
CA HIS A 49 -10.56 -4.07 -2.23
C HIS A 49 -9.17 -3.45 -2.03
N ALA A 50 -8.26 -3.82 -2.91
CA ALA A 50 -7.00 -3.11 -3.08
C ALA A 50 -7.26 -1.68 -3.55
N THR A 51 -6.32 -0.76 -3.26
CA THR A 51 -6.48 0.65 -3.62
C THR A 51 -5.24 1.18 -4.34
N CYS A 52 -5.48 2.12 -5.26
CA CYS A 52 -4.44 2.86 -5.95
C CYS A 52 -4.77 4.35 -5.89
N THR A 53 -4.08 5.08 -5.03
CA THR A 53 -4.30 6.51 -4.81
C THR A 53 -3.25 7.31 -5.55
N LEU A 54 -3.67 8.27 -6.40
CA LEU A 54 -2.79 9.29 -6.95
C LEU A 54 -2.50 10.31 -5.83
N SER A 55 -1.30 10.23 -5.27
CA SER A 55 -0.88 11.08 -4.13
C SER A 55 -0.14 12.34 -4.55
N GLY A 56 0.26 12.43 -5.81
CA GLY A 56 0.89 13.63 -6.35
C GLY A 56 0.95 13.60 -7.87
N ILE A 57 0.79 14.78 -8.48
CA ILE A 57 0.94 14.98 -9.92
C ILE A 57 1.58 16.33 -10.19
N SER A 58 2.50 16.38 -11.15
CA SER A 58 3.10 17.60 -11.67
C SER A 58 3.42 17.43 -13.15
N GLY A 59 3.01 18.38 -13.98
CA GLY A 59 3.27 18.34 -15.42
C GLY A 59 2.80 19.61 -16.13
N GLY A 60 3.35 19.84 -17.33
CA GLY A 60 3.09 21.05 -18.11
C GLY A 60 3.88 22.27 -17.61
N VAL A 61 4.03 23.27 -18.49
CA VAL A 61 4.78 24.51 -18.22
C VAL A 61 3.94 25.75 -18.53
N LYS A 62 3.19 25.72 -19.64
CA LYS A 62 2.33 26.84 -20.10
C LYS A 62 1.08 26.30 -20.75
N GLU A 63 0.01 27.10 -20.72
CA GLU A 63 -1.33 26.73 -21.19
C GLU A 63 -1.39 26.50 -22.72
N ASN A 64 -0.51 27.13 -23.48
CA ASN A 64 -0.47 27.04 -24.93
C ASN A 64 0.60 26.06 -25.46
N MET A 65 1.09 25.15 -24.60
CA MET A 65 2.12 24.16 -24.94
C MET A 65 1.63 22.75 -24.61
N VAL A 66 1.94 21.79 -25.49
CA VAL A 66 1.84 20.37 -25.19
C VAL A 66 2.87 20.03 -24.10
N ALA A 67 2.42 19.38 -23.03
CA ALA A 67 3.28 19.01 -21.90
C ALA A 67 4.28 17.92 -22.33
N ASP A 68 5.57 18.20 -22.23
CA ASP A 68 6.64 17.26 -22.53
C ASP A 68 7.10 16.44 -21.33
N ARG A 69 6.62 16.77 -20.12
CA ARG A 69 6.95 16.06 -18.88
C ARG A 69 5.74 15.98 -17.96
N CYS A 70 5.61 14.82 -17.32
CA CYS A 70 4.67 14.63 -16.23
C CYS A 70 5.29 13.66 -15.20
N THR A 71 5.07 13.94 -13.93
CA THR A 71 5.43 13.06 -12.82
C THR A 71 4.18 12.77 -12.01
N MET A 72 3.92 11.49 -11.74
CA MET A 72 2.83 11.04 -10.87
C MET A 72 3.38 10.15 -9.76
N THR A 73 2.87 10.29 -8.54
CA THR A 73 3.18 9.41 -7.42
C THR A 73 1.93 8.66 -6.99
N LEU A 74 2.04 7.33 -6.89
CA LEU A 74 0.95 6.43 -6.55
C LEU A 74 1.22 5.74 -5.22
N ASP A 75 0.24 5.72 -4.32
CA ASP A 75 0.19 4.85 -3.14
C ASP A 75 -0.73 3.66 -3.44
N ILE A 76 -0.12 2.47 -3.51
CA ILE A 76 -0.80 1.21 -3.85
C ILE A 76 -0.88 0.34 -2.59
N ARG A 77 -2.11 -0.06 -2.23
CA ARG A 77 -2.40 -0.99 -1.13
C ARG A 77 -3.00 -2.26 -1.69
N THR A 78 -2.20 -3.32 -1.69
CA THR A 78 -2.59 -4.61 -2.27
C THR A 78 -2.06 -5.77 -1.42
N THR A 79 -2.68 -6.93 -1.57
CA THR A 79 -2.23 -8.21 -1.01
C THR A 79 -1.44 -9.04 -2.01
N LEU A 80 -1.30 -8.56 -3.24
CA LEU A 80 -0.39 -9.16 -4.22
C LEU A 80 1.06 -9.05 -3.75
N SER A 81 1.90 -9.93 -4.24
CA SER A 81 3.35 -9.74 -4.18
C SER A 81 3.70 -8.40 -4.84
N ASN A 82 4.51 -7.59 -4.17
CA ASN A 82 4.93 -6.31 -4.74
C ASN A 82 5.74 -6.50 -6.04
N GLN A 83 6.44 -7.64 -6.18
CA GLN A 83 7.16 -7.98 -7.40
C GLN A 83 6.20 -8.20 -8.56
N ASP A 84 5.11 -8.96 -8.36
CA ASP A 84 4.11 -9.21 -9.41
C ASP A 84 3.37 -7.92 -9.77
N ALA A 85 3.02 -7.10 -8.77
CA ALA A 85 2.41 -5.80 -8.99
C ALA A 85 3.32 -4.89 -9.82
N LEU A 86 4.61 -4.80 -9.48
CA LEU A 86 5.60 -4.01 -10.23
C LEU A 86 5.78 -4.50 -11.66
N GLN A 87 5.81 -5.81 -11.87
CA GLN A 87 5.93 -6.39 -13.21
C GLN A 87 4.74 -5.99 -14.08
N GLN A 88 3.53 -6.09 -13.55
CA GLN A 88 2.33 -5.71 -14.28
C GLN A 88 2.24 -4.19 -14.51
N ILE A 89 2.62 -3.37 -13.54
CA ILE A 89 2.70 -1.91 -13.71
C ILE A 89 3.66 -1.54 -14.85
N LYS A 90 4.84 -2.17 -14.91
CA LYS A 90 5.80 -1.94 -16.01
C LYS A 90 5.20 -2.34 -17.36
N ARG A 91 4.46 -3.45 -17.42
CA ARG A 91 3.78 -3.89 -18.64
C ARG A 91 2.74 -2.86 -19.10
N ILE A 92 1.89 -2.37 -18.17
CA ILE A 92 0.90 -1.32 -18.47
C ILE A 92 1.59 -0.06 -19.01
N CYS A 93 2.69 0.37 -18.39
CA CYS A 93 3.46 1.52 -18.87
C CYS A 93 4.00 1.31 -20.29
N CYS A 94 4.49 0.12 -20.61
CA CYS A 94 4.94 -0.21 -21.97
C CYS A 94 3.79 -0.20 -23.00
N GLU A 95 2.61 -0.72 -22.63
CA GLU A 95 1.42 -0.72 -23.48
C GLU A 95 0.96 0.71 -23.79
N VAL A 96 0.95 1.59 -22.79
CA VAL A 96 0.62 3.02 -22.96
C VAL A 96 1.65 3.73 -23.86
N CYS A 97 2.94 3.46 -23.69
CA CYS A 97 3.97 4.00 -24.59
C CYS A 97 3.76 3.56 -26.04
N GLY A 98 3.24 2.34 -26.27
CA GLY A 98 2.88 1.86 -27.61
C GLY A 98 1.71 2.63 -28.23
N GLY A 99 0.75 3.08 -27.43
CA GLY A 99 -0.38 3.92 -27.86
C GLY A 99 0.00 5.40 -28.06
N HIS A 100 0.95 5.91 -27.27
CA HIS A 100 1.47 7.28 -27.36
C HIS A 100 2.87 7.28 -28.00
N THR A 101 2.95 7.10 -29.31
CA THR A 101 4.22 7.00 -30.04
C THR A 101 5.15 8.18 -29.69
N GLY A 102 6.32 7.88 -29.13
CA GLY A 102 7.30 8.86 -28.67
C GLY A 102 7.21 9.21 -27.18
N ALA A 103 6.21 8.70 -26.44
CA ALA A 103 6.20 8.78 -24.98
C ALA A 103 7.16 7.75 -24.38
N VAL A 104 7.83 8.13 -23.29
CA VAL A 104 8.66 7.24 -22.48
C VAL A 104 8.21 7.33 -21.04
N ILE A 105 7.88 6.19 -20.43
CA ILE A 105 7.49 6.10 -19.02
C ILE A 105 8.55 5.31 -18.27
N SER A 106 9.19 5.94 -17.29
CA SER A 106 10.06 5.27 -16.32
C SER A 106 9.40 5.18 -14.96
N LEU A 107 9.78 4.15 -14.19
CA LEU A 107 9.19 3.83 -12.89
C LEU A 107 10.27 3.84 -11.80
N ASP A 108 10.08 4.67 -10.78
CA ASP A 108 10.87 4.62 -9.53
C ASP A 108 10.04 3.98 -8.43
N VAL A 109 10.64 3.06 -7.68
CA VAL A 109 10.05 2.50 -6.46
C VAL A 109 10.48 3.33 -5.27
N LEU A 110 9.54 4.02 -4.64
CA LEU A 110 9.81 4.91 -3.50
C LEU A 110 9.71 4.17 -2.17
N ASN A 111 8.82 3.17 -2.09
CA ASN A 111 8.64 2.32 -0.92
C ASN A 111 8.14 0.94 -1.36
N ASP A 112 8.75 -0.09 -0.80
CA ASP A 112 8.41 -1.50 -1.05
C ASP A 112 8.25 -2.21 0.29
N ARG A 113 6.99 -2.41 0.71
CA ARG A 113 6.59 -3.10 1.95
C ARG A 113 5.67 -4.26 1.59
N SER A 114 6.23 -5.45 1.52
CA SER A 114 5.47 -6.66 1.19
C SER A 114 4.30 -6.88 2.17
N PRO A 115 3.19 -7.46 1.71
CA PRO A 115 2.11 -7.87 2.60
C PRO A 115 2.63 -8.86 3.65
N VAL A 116 2.10 -8.74 4.87
CA VAL A 116 2.36 -9.65 5.98
C VAL A 116 1.07 -10.41 6.27
N SER A 117 1.15 -11.73 6.32
CA SER A 117 0.02 -12.58 6.72
C SER A 117 0.50 -13.68 7.64
N ILE A 118 -0.38 -14.12 8.51
CA ILE A 118 -0.19 -15.27 9.39
C ILE A 118 -1.46 -16.12 9.34
N ASP A 119 -1.29 -17.43 9.36
CA ASP A 119 -2.43 -18.34 9.48
C ASP A 119 -3.07 -18.17 10.87
N PRO A 120 -4.37 -17.87 10.95
CA PRO A 120 -5.07 -17.74 12.21
C PRO A 120 -5.01 -18.99 13.10
N GLU A 121 -4.81 -20.16 12.54
CA GLU A 121 -4.83 -21.44 13.28
C GLU A 121 -3.48 -21.83 13.88
N VAL A 122 -2.41 -21.06 13.62
CA VAL A 122 -1.11 -21.35 14.27
C VAL A 122 -1.19 -21.16 15.78
N SER A 123 -0.42 -21.96 16.51
CA SER A 123 -0.46 -22.02 17.97
C SER A 123 -0.24 -20.66 18.64
N ALA A 124 0.67 -19.84 18.10
CA ALA A 124 0.96 -18.50 18.64
C ALA A 124 -0.28 -17.58 18.59
N VAL A 125 -1.04 -17.58 17.49
CA VAL A 125 -2.28 -16.79 17.36
C VAL A 125 -3.34 -17.32 18.33
N GLN A 126 -3.52 -18.65 18.39
CA GLN A 126 -4.51 -19.26 19.29
C GLN A 126 -4.18 -19.03 20.76
N SER A 127 -2.90 -19.08 21.13
CA SER A 127 -2.44 -18.77 22.49
C SER A 127 -2.72 -17.31 22.86
N LEU A 128 -2.37 -16.36 21.99
CA LEU A 128 -2.66 -14.94 22.22
C LEU A 128 -4.18 -14.70 22.37
N ARG A 129 -5.03 -15.32 21.53
CA ARG A 129 -6.48 -15.19 21.63
C ARG A 129 -7.02 -15.69 22.97
N LYS A 130 -6.53 -16.84 23.46
CA LYS A 130 -6.91 -17.39 24.78
C LYS A 130 -6.48 -16.46 25.91
N ILE A 131 -5.28 -15.92 25.86
CA ILE A 131 -4.77 -14.97 26.86
C ILE A 131 -5.63 -13.70 26.88
N VAL A 132 -5.91 -13.11 25.70
CA VAL A 132 -6.76 -11.91 25.63
C VAL A 132 -8.14 -12.20 26.18
N HIS A 133 -8.73 -13.34 25.82
CA HIS A 133 -10.04 -13.73 26.38
C HIS A 133 -10.01 -13.89 27.90
N LYS A 134 -8.96 -14.54 28.44
CA LYS A 134 -8.74 -14.69 29.90
C LYS A 134 -8.68 -13.32 30.61
N CYS A 135 -7.95 -12.37 30.04
CA CYS A 135 -7.70 -11.06 30.67
C CYS A 135 -8.85 -10.07 30.50
N THR A 136 -9.62 -10.15 29.40
CA THR A 136 -10.63 -9.14 29.06
C THR A 136 -12.08 -9.65 29.07
N GLY A 137 -12.29 -10.97 29.12
CA GLY A 137 -13.58 -11.61 28.95
C GLY A 137 -14.10 -11.60 27.49
N VAL A 138 -13.37 -10.99 26.55
CA VAL A 138 -13.77 -10.84 25.14
C VAL A 138 -12.86 -11.69 24.25
N MET A 139 -13.47 -12.55 23.42
CA MET A 139 -12.73 -13.29 22.41
C MET A 139 -12.36 -12.37 21.24
N PRO A 140 -11.06 -12.11 20.98
CA PRO A 140 -10.68 -11.24 19.91
C PRO A 140 -10.93 -11.89 18.54
N MET A 141 -11.37 -11.08 17.58
CA MET A 141 -11.51 -11.48 16.19
C MET A 141 -10.26 -11.14 15.41
N HIS A 142 -9.99 -11.92 14.37
CA HIS A 142 -8.95 -11.59 13.40
C HIS A 142 -9.39 -10.41 12.55
N LYS A 143 -8.49 -9.47 12.35
CA LYS A 143 -8.74 -8.28 11.52
C LYS A 143 -7.55 -8.04 10.59
N GLY A 144 -7.83 -7.68 9.36
CA GLY A 144 -6.82 -7.18 8.44
C GLY A 144 -6.53 -5.70 8.70
N ILE A 145 -5.27 -5.30 8.58
CA ILE A 145 -4.82 -3.91 8.76
C ILE A 145 -4.34 -3.37 7.41
N LYS A 146 -4.82 -2.18 7.02
CA LYS A 146 -4.49 -1.57 5.73
C LYS A 146 -3.21 -0.74 5.72
N PHE A 147 -2.61 -0.47 6.89
CA PHE A 147 -1.31 0.17 6.98
C PHE A 147 -0.17 -0.85 7.10
N PHE A 148 1.05 -0.45 6.82
CA PHE A 148 2.23 -1.28 6.99
C PHE A 148 2.92 -0.99 8.33
N SER A 149 3.70 -1.96 8.80
CA SER A 149 4.58 -1.85 9.96
C SER A 149 5.96 -2.44 9.64
N ASP A 150 6.89 -2.35 10.57
CA ASP A 150 8.22 -2.93 10.42
C ASP A 150 8.20 -4.47 10.31
N ALA A 151 7.08 -5.12 10.63
CA ALA A 151 6.86 -6.52 10.36
C ALA A 151 7.16 -6.89 8.90
N SER A 152 6.83 -6.01 7.93
CA SER A 152 7.15 -6.19 6.52
C SER A 152 8.65 -6.24 6.21
N ILE A 153 9.49 -5.63 7.05
CA ILE A 153 10.95 -5.71 6.97
C ILE A 153 11.43 -7.01 7.62
N PHE A 154 10.94 -7.31 8.82
CA PHE A 154 11.37 -8.48 9.58
C PHE A 154 11.12 -9.78 8.83
N ILE A 155 9.93 -9.97 8.23
CA ILE A 155 9.63 -11.18 7.45
C ILE A 155 10.48 -11.30 6.18
N ARG A 156 10.94 -10.19 5.60
CA ARG A 156 11.84 -10.20 4.44
C ARG A 156 13.20 -10.81 4.79
N HIS A 157 13.68 -10.59 6.01
CA HIS A 157 14.95 -11.11 6.48
C HIS A 157 14.84 -12.45 7.22
N CYS A 158 13.64 -12.81 7.69
CA CYS A 158 13.36 -14.06 8.38
C CYS A 158 12.01 -14.63 7.93
N SER A 159 12.01 -15.48 6.90
CA SER A 159 10.79 -16.05 6.32
C SER A 159 9.99 -16.97 7.28
N LYS A 160 10.61 -17.43 8.37
CA LYS A 160 9.95 -18.23 9.41
C LYS A 160 9.33 -17.40 10.52
N LEU A 161 9.54 -16.08 10.51
CA LEU A 161 9.01 -15.20 11.54
C LEU A 161 7.49 -15.11 11.45
N GLN A 162 6.82 -15.38 12.56
CA GLN A 162 5.37 -15.20 12.70
C GLN A 162 5.11 -13.83 13.31
N CYS A 163 4.46 -12.94 12.56
CA CYS A 163 4.15 -11.58 13.03
C CYS A 163 2.67 -11.44 13.32
N ILE A 164 2.35 -11.11 14.57
CA ILE A 164 1.01 -10.77 15.02
C ILE A 164 1.03 -9.32 15.48
N GLN A 165 0.08 -8.52 15.02
CA GLN A 165 -0.12 -7.18 15.56
C GLN A 165 -1.22 -7.22 16.60
N PHE A 166 -0.90 -6.78 17.80
CA PHE A 166 -1.81 -6.72 18.93
C PHE A 166 -1.55 -5.44 19.74
N GLY A 167 -2.61 -4.81 20.23
CA GLY A 167 -2.49 -3.60 21.04
C GLY A 167 -3.85 -2.98 21.38
N PRO A 168 -3.87 -1.98 22.29
CA PRO A 168 -5.10 -1.37 22.80
C PRO A 168 -5.64 -0.27 21.86
N GLY A 169 -4.86 0.16 20.86
CA GLY A 169 -5.21 1.28 19.96
C GLY A 169 -6.34 0.95 19.00
N ARG A 170 -6.87 2.00 18.41
CA ARG A 170 -7.88 1.94 17.35
C ARG A 170 -7.20 2.25 16.01
N ASP A 171 -7.47 1.42 15.00
CA ASP A 171 -6.90 1.60 13.66
C ASP A 171 -7.54 2.74 12.85
N ASP A 172 -8.73 3.20 13.28
CA ASP A 172 -9.47 4.31 12.68
C ASP A 172 -9.12 5.68 13.29
N CYS A 173 -8.28 5.71 14.33
CA CYS A 173 -7.85 6.93 15.00
C CYS A 173 -6.39 7.31 14.71
N ALA A 174 -5.66 6.51 13.92
CA ALA A 174 -4.26 6.77 13.64
C ALA A 174 -4.07 8.01 12.75
N HIS A 175 -3.14 8.91 13.15
CA HIS A 175 -2.76 10.13 12.41
C HIS A 175 -3.87 11.16 12.23
N ILE A 176 -4.87 11.18 13.10
CA ILE A 176 -5.90 12.22 13.12
C ILE A 176 -5.72 13.15 14.34
N ALA A 177 -6.35 14.33 14.30
CA ALA A 177 -6.41 15.20 15.45
C ALA A 177 -7.11 14.48 16.61
N ASP A 178 -6.60 14.68 17.84
CA ASP A 178 -7.12 14.04 19.05
C ASP A 178 -7.05 12.50 19.04
N GLU A 179 -6.04 11.92 18.41
CA GLU A 179 -5.74 10.50 18.52
C GLU A 179 -5.67 10.07 19.99
N PHE A 180 -6.37 9.01 20.36
CA PHE A 180 -6.45 8.56 21.75
C PHE A 180 -6.40 7.04 21.87
N VAL A 181 -6.09 6.59 23.09
CA VAL A 181 -6.28 5.20 23.55
C VAL A 181 -7.13 5.18 24.80
N GLU A 182 -8.07 4.26 24.88
CA GLU A 182 -8.89 4.06 26.07
C GLU A 182 -8.02 3.48 27.22
N THR A 183 -7.98 4.15 28.37
CA THR A 183 -7.13 3.78 29.50
C THR A 183 -7.37 2.34 29.96
N ASN A 184 -8.61 1.89 30.01
CA ASN A 184 -8.96 0.51 30.40
C ASN A 184 -8.41 -0.52 29.41
N LYS A 185 -8.44 -0.25 28.10
CA LYS A 185 -7.84 -1.11 27.08
C LYS A 185 -6.31 -1.12 27.15
N TYR A 186 -5.71 0.04 27.43
CA TYR A 186 -4.27 0.14 27.65
C TYR A 186 -3.83 -0.75 28.83
N LEU A 187 -4.49 -0.62 29.99
CA LEU A 187 -4.18 -1.43 31.17
C LEU A 187 -4.41 -2.93 30.91
N ALA A 188 -5.50 -3.28 30.23
CA ALA A 188 -5.76 -4.67 29.85
C ALA A 188 -4.67 -5.23 28.92
N ALA A 189 -4.18 -4.44 27.97
CA ALA A 189 -3.09 -4.85 27.08
C ALA A 189 -1.81 -5.12 27.86
N VAL A 190 -1.46 -4.32 28.87
CA VAL A 190 -0.30 -4.57 29.74
C VAL A 190 -0.40 -5.93 30.43
N VAL A 191 -1.57 -6.26 30.99
CA VAL A 191 -1.82 -7.56 31.61
C VAL A 191 -1.72 -8.70 30.59
N CYS A 192 -2.26 -8.51 29.40
CA CYS A 192 -2.15 -9.51 28.32
C CYS A 192 -0.69 -9.76 27.91
N TYR A 193 0.14 -8.72 27.82
CA TYR A 193 1.57 -8.87 27.51
C TYR A 193 2.34 -9.58 28.63
N ASP A 194 2.05 -9.30 29.91
CA ASP A 194 2.66 -10.03 31.04
C ASP A 194 2.31 -11.52 30.98
N GLU A 195 1.04 -11.86 30.83
CA GLU A 195 0.58 -13.26 30.67
C GLU A 195 1.20 -13.95 29.44
N LEU A 196 1.35 -13.21 28.33
CA LEU A 196 1.98 -13.74 27.12
C LEU A 196 3.47 -14.07 27.36
N LEU A 197 4.20 -13.18 28.00
CA LEU A 197 5.61 -13.38 28.33
C LEU A 197 5.78 -14.58 29.25
N ARG A 198 4.97 -14.72 30.32
CA ARG A 198 4.99 -15.89 31.19
C ARG A 198 4.73 -17.18 30.42
N ALA A 199 3.74 -17.19 29.54
CA ALA A 199 3.40 -18.38 28.75
C ALA A 199 4.49 -18.82 27.76
N TYR A 200 5.45 -17.93 27.42
CA TYR A 200 6.56 -18.24 26.52
C TYR A 200 7.89 -18.54 27.21
N PHE A 201 8.10 -18.04 28.42
CA PHE A 201 9.40 -18.14 29.14
C PHE A 201 9.37 -18.96 30.41
N ASP A 202 8.19 -19.32 30.94
CA ASP A 202 7.99 -20.28 32.04
C ASP A 202 7.71 -21.70 31.47
#